data_acb9ec4ad724aea4a1569543db0f1ed7
#
_entry.id   acb9ec4ad724aea4a1569543db0f1ed7
#
_cell.length_a   1.000
_cell.length_b   1.000
_cell.length_c   1.000
_cell.angle_alpha   90.00
_cell.angle_beta   90.00
_cell.angle_gamma   90.00
#
_symmetry.space_group_name_H-M   'P 1'
#
loop_
_entity.id
_entity.type
_entity.pdbx_description
1 polymer ?
#
loop_
_entity_poly.entity_id
_entity_poly.type
_entity_poly.pdbx_seq_one_letter_code
_entity_poly.pdbx_strand_id
1 'polypeptide(L)'
;MNTDTTDPRPLYTRATEQAAALIRTVRPEQLTGPTPCAEFDVRTLLSHLVGGTLRIATIGEGGDGMAVHPFVDGVADEGWPAAYEEARVQVLNAWADDTRLDAPVRVPWGEAPGRAALSGYLMENVTHTWDLSESLGHPLQLDPELAEFALTIAHRVLPDEQRDADTPFDTARPTPEKADAYGELAAWLGRKPLG
;
A
#
# COMPACT_ATOMS: atom_id res chain seq x y z
N MET A 1 4.42 -1.31 20.51
CA MET A 1 2.94 -1.27 20.62
C MET A 1 2.42 -2.63 20.20
N ASN A 2 1.44 -3.23 20.90
CA ASN A 2 0.95 -4.58 20.53
C ASN A 2 -0.03 -4.44 19.34
N THR A 3 0.44 -4.65 18.12
CA THR A 3 -0.31 -4.46 16.87
C THR A 3 -1.46 -5.46 16.69
N ASP A 4 -1.49 -6.55 17.48
CA ASP A 4 -2.55 -7.57 17.39
C ASP A 4 -3.92 -7.11 17.94
N THR A 5 -3.94 -6.03 18.73
CA THR A 5 -5.15 -5.48 19.32
C THR A 5 -5.47 -4.07 18.85
N THR A 6 -4.59 -3.45 18.07
CA THR A 6 -4.78 -2.08 17.58
C THR A 6 -5.77 -2.07 16.42
N ASP A 7 -6.74 -1.16 16.46
CA ASP A 7 -7.62 -0.89 15.31
C ASP A 7 -6.82 -0.20 14.19
N PRO A 8 -6.63 -0.83 13.02
CA PRO A 8 -5.84 -0.26 11.94
C PRO A 8 -6.58 0.82 11.13
N ARG A 9 -7.90 0.95 11.29
CA ARG A 9 -8.75 1.84 10.46
C ARG A 9 -8.33 3.31 10.50
N PRO A 10 -8.00 3.91 11.66
CA PRO A 10 -7.56 5.30 11.68
C PRO A 10 -6.28 5.54 10.89
N LEU A 11 -5.31 4.61 10.98
CA LEU A 11 -4.07 4.69 10.22
C LEU A 11 -4.32 4.39 8.73
N TYR A 12 -5.19 3.43 8.40
CA TYR A 12 -5.57 3.13 7.02
C TYR A 12 -6.26 4.32 6.35
N THR A 13 -7.14 5.03 7.08
CA THR A 13 -7.78 6.26 6.59
C THR A 13 -6.74 7.33 6.24
N ARG A 14 -5.78 7.57 7.14
CA ARG A 14 -4.69 8.54 6.92
C ARG A 14 -3.78 8.11 5.75
N ALA A 15 -3.43 6.83 5.67
CA ALA A 15 -2.60 6.31 4.58
C ALA A 15 -3.26 6.51 3.20
N THR A 16 -4.53 6.16 3.08
CA THR A 16 -5.28 6.34 1.82
C THR A 16 -5.53 7.81 1.50
N GLU A 17 -5.69 8.68 2.50
CA GLU A 17 -5.79 10.13 2.30
C GLU A 17 -4.47 10.72 1.79
N GLN A 18 -3.34 10.30 2.36
CA GLN A 18 -2.01 10.69 1.90
C GLN A 18 -1.75 10.23 0.47
N ALA A 19 -2.09 8.97 0.13
CA ALA A 19 -1.99 8.46 -1.23
C ALA A 19 -2.85 9.28 -2.20
N ALA A 20 -4.11 9.57 -1.84
CA ALA A 20 -5.00 10.40 -2.66
C ALA A 20 -4.44 11.81 -2.88
N ALA A 21 -3.84 12.44 -1.85
CA ALA A 21 -3.20 13.74 -1.98
C ALA A 21 -2.03 13.71 -2.97
N LEU A 22 -1.19 12.65 -2.89
CA LEU A 22 -0.06 12.49 -3.78
C LEU A 22 -0.50 12.20 -5.23
N ILE A 23 -1.49 11.33 -5.43
CA ILE A 23 -2.02 10.99 -6.76
C ILE A 23 -2.55 12.24 -7.49
N ARG A 24 -3.14 13.22 -6.77
CA ARG A 24 -3.57 14.49 -7.35
C ARG A 24 -2.43 15.35 -7.92
N THR A 25 -1.19 15.09 -7.53
CA THR A 25 0.00 15.82 -8.05
C THR A 25 0.59 15.19 -9.31
N VAL A 26 0.14 13.98 -9.68
CA VAL A 26 0.61 13.28 -10.87
C VAL A 26 0.17 14.01 -12.14
N ARG A 27 1.11 14.22 -13.05
CA ARG A 27 0.85 14.78 -14.38
C ARG A 27 0.92 13.69 -15.45
N PRO A 28 0.17 13.79 -16.56
CA PRO A 28 0.14 12.78 -17.62
C PRO A 28 1.52 12.40 -18.16
N GLU A 29 2.43 13.37 -18.31
CA GLU A 29 3.79 13.14 -18.81
C GLU A 29 4.67 12.31 -17.85
N GLN A 30 4.27 12.14 -16.58
CA GLN A 30 5.00 11.34 -15.60
C GLN A 30 4.56 9.87 -15.58
N LEU A 31 3.46 9.52 -16.24
CA LEU A 31 2.85 8.18 -16.17
C LEU A 31 3.75 7.05 -16.67
N THR A 32 4.69 7.33 -17.56
CA THR A 32 5.67 6.36 -18.07
C THR A 32 7.01 6.42 -17.35
N GLY A 33 7.09 7.23 -16.28
CA GLY A 33 8.30 7.35 -15.46
C GLY A 33 8.57 6.08 -14.64
N PRO A 34 9.84 5.83 -14.30
CA PRO A 34 10.23 4.68 -13.49
C PRO A 34 9.76 4.84 -12.04
N THR A 35 9.63 3.71 -11.33
CA THR A 35 9.36 3.68 -9.89
C THR A 35 10.41 2.82 -9.17
N PRO A 36 10.55 2.93 -7.83
CA PRO A 36 11.37 2.01 -7.05
C PRO A 36 10.88 0.55 -7.08
N CYS A 37 9.60 0.33 -7.44
CA CYS A 37 9.06 -0.98 -7.76
C CYS A 37 9.45 -1.34 -9.20
N ALA A 38 10.55 -2.05 -9.39
CA ALA A 38 11.25 -2.17 -10.69
C ALA A 38 10.38 -2.69 -11.87
N GLU A 39 9.29 -3.41 -11.58
CA GLU A 39 8.37 -3.90 -12.61
C GLU A 39 7.25 -2.91 -12.97
N PHE A 40 7.14 -1.78 -12.25
CA PHE A 40 6.06 -0.81 -12.39
C PHE A 40 6.60 0.54 -12.89
N ASP A 41 6.01 1.07 -13.96
CA ASP A 41 6.01 2.50 -14.22
C ASP A 41 4.93 3.19 -13.33
N VAL A 42 4.88 4.51 -13.36
CA VAL A 42 3.91 5.28 -12.56
C VAL A 42 2.48 4.88 -12.88
N ARG A 43 2.13 4.63 -14.15
CA ARG A 43 0.78 4.20 -14.57
C ARG A 43 0.41 2.85 -13.94
N THR A 44 1.29 1.90 -14.03
CA THR A 44 1.10 0.56 -13.46
C THR A 44 0.97 0.63 -11.94
N LEU A 45 1.79 1.46 -11.28
CA LEU A 45 1.71 1.70 -9.85
C LEU A 45 0.37 2.30 -9.43
N LEU A 46 -0.15 3.29 -10.17
CA LEU A 46 -1.47 3.88 -9.92
C LEU A 46 -2.59 2.86 -10.11
N SER A 47 -2.52 2.07 -11.18
CA SER A 47 -3.45 0.97 -11.45
C SER A 47 -3.48 -0.03 -10.30
N HIS A 48 -2.30 -0.39 -9.75
CA HIS A 48 -2.17 -1.28 -8.60
C HIS A 48 -2.71 -0.66 -7.30
N LEU A 49 -2.43 0.60 -7.03
CA LEU A 49 -2.99 1.31 -5.87
C LEU A 49 -4.52 1.30 -5.87
N VAL A 50 -5.16 1.55 -7.03
CA VAL A 50 -6.62 1.47 -7.17
C VAL A 50 -7.09 0.02 -7.02
N GLY A 51 -6.50 -0.92 -7.75
CA GLY A 51 -6.90 -2.34 -7.74
C GLY A 51 -6.74 -2.99 -6.37
N GLY A 52 -5.63 -2.74 -5.68
CA GLY A 52 -5.39 -3.20 -4.31
C GLY A 52 -6.41 -2.65 -3.32
N THR A 53 -6.75 -1.35 -3.45
CA THR A 53 -7.78 -0.72 -2.61
C THR A 53 -9.17 -1.31 -2.87
N LEU A 54 -9.56 -1.59 -4.11
CA LEU A 54 -10.81 -2.27 -4.45
C LEU A 54 -10.84 -3.71 -3.93
N ARG A 55 -9.73 -4.42 -4.00
CA ARG A 55 -9.61 -5.78 -3.48
C ARG A 55 -9.89 -5.85 -1.99
N ILE A 56 -9.24 -4.99 -1.18
CA ILE A 56 -9.46 -4.97 0.27
C ILE A 56 -10.84 -4.41 0.62
N ALA A 57 -11.44 -3.55 -0.20
CA ALA A 57 -12.83 -3.15 -0.05
C ALA A 57 -13.77 -4.35 -0.20
N THR A 58 -13.61 -5.14 -1.26
CA THR A 58 -14.39 -6.37 -1.49
C THR A 58 -14.27 -7.36 -0.34
N ILE A 59 -13.06 -7.53 0.23
CA ILE A 59 -12.84 -8.35 1.42
C ILE A 59 -13.62 -7.81 2.62
N GLY A 60 -13.59 -6.50 2.84
CA GLY A 60 -14.37 -5.83 3.90
C GLY A 60 -15.87 -6.01 3.76
N GLU A 61 -16.39 -6.02 2.55
CA GLU A 61 -17.79 -6.31 2.22
C GLU A 61 -18.17 -7.80 2.44
N GLY A 62 -17.19 -8.67 2.67
CA GLY A 62 -17.37 -10.12 2.81
C GLY A 62 -17.33 -10.88 1.50
N GLY A 63 -16.88 -10.25 0.43
CA GLY A 63 -16.68 -10.87 -0.88
C GLY A 63 -15.33 -11.58 -1.02
N ASP A 64 -15.14 -12.24 -2.17
CA ASP A 64 -13.88 -12.89 -2.52
C ASP A 64 -12.90 -11.88 -3.15
N GLY A 65 -11.97 -11.37 -2.35
CA GLY A 65 -10.91 -10.48 -2.84
C GLY A 65 -9.99 -11.13 -3.87
N MET A 66 -9.91 -12.46 -3.92
CA MET A 66 -9.10 -13.16 -4.92
C MET A 66 -9.73 -13.12 -6.32
N ALA A 67 -11.03 -12.84 -6.40
CA ALA A 67 -11.72 -12.60 -7.68
C ALA A 67 -11.49 -11.18 -8.23
N VAL A 68 -10.95 -10.25 -7.41
CA VAL A 68 -10.65 -8.89 -7.82
C VAL A 68 -9.22 -8.82 -8.34
N HIS A 69 -9.05 -8.36 -9.59
CA HIS A 69 -7.71 -8.19 -10.16
C HIS A 69 -6.97 -7.06 -9.42
N PRO A 70 -5.66 -7.23 -9.10
CA PRO A 70 -4.89 -6.23 -8.36
C PRO A 70 -4.52 -4.97 -9.17
N PHE A 71 -4.96 -4.91 -10.41
CA PHE A 71 -4.79 -3.79 -11.32
C PHE A 71 -6.13 -3.43 -11.96
N VAL A 72 -6.30 -2.16 -12.32
CA VAL A 72 -7.47 -1.67 -13.07
C VAL A 72 -7.05 -1.21 -14.46
N ASP A 73 -7.92 -1.43 -15.44
CA ASP A 73 -7.72 -1.04 -16.82
C ASP A 73 -8.63 0.13 -17.21
N GLY A 74 -8.29 0.82 -18.31
CA GLY A 74 -9.17 1.79 -18.95
C GLY A 74 -9.32 3.14 -18.22
N VAL A 75 -8.50 3.42 -17.22
CA VAL A 75 -8.47 4.73 -16.57
C VAL A 75 -7.76 5.74 -17.48
N ALA A 76 -8.42 6.84 -17.82
CA ALA A 76 -7.82 7.94 -18.57
C ALA A 76 -6.66 8.58 -17.80
N ASP A 77 -5.72 9.22 -18.49
CA ASP A 77 -4.51 9.77 -17.90
C ASP A 77 -4.77 10.76 -16.76
N GLU A 78 -5.84 11.55 -16.87
CA GLU A 78 -6.26 12.51 -15.84
C GLU A 78 -7.29 11.90 -14.86
N GLY A 79 -7.70 10.65 -15.06
CA GLY A 79 -8.76 9.98 -14.29
C GLY A 79 -8.29 9.35 -12.96
N TRP A 80 -6.99 9.22 -12.74
CA TRP A 80 -6.43 8.52 -11.58
C TRP A 80 -6.89 9.08 -10.23
N PRO A 81 -6.97 10.42 -10.02
CA PRO A 81 -7.47 10.94 -8.75
C PRO A 81 -8.91 10.54 -8.45
N ALA A 82 -9.78 10.54 -9.45
CA ALA A 82 -11.19 10.15 -9.28
C ALA A 82 -11.32 8.64 -9.02
N ALA A 83 -10.61 7.80 -9.80
CA ALA A 83 -10.63 6.36 -9.63
C ALA A 83 -10.13 5.92 -8.25
N TYR A 84 -9.05 6.55 -7.74
CA TYR A 84 -8.56 6.23 -6.41
C TYR A 84 -9.50 6.72 -5.30
N GLU A 85 -10.09 7.91 -5.43
CA GLU A 85 -11.04 8.43 -4.45
C GLU A 85 -12.31 7.55 -4.36
N GLU A 86 -12.81 7.06 -5.49
CA GLU A 86 -13.93 6.11 -5.52
C GLU A 86 -13.59 4.81 -4.74
N ALA A 87 -12.42 4.21 -5.02
CA ALA A 87 -11.94 3.03 -4.31
C ALA A 87 -11.74 3.31 -2.80
N ARG A 88 -11.22 4.50 -2.45
CA ARG A 88 -11.02 4.94 -1.09
C ARG A 88 -12.35 5.05 -0.31
N VAL A 89 -13.37 5.64 -0.90
CA VAL A 89 -14.69 5.74 -0.28
C VAL A 89 -15.29 4.34 -0.06
N GLN A 90 -15.16 3.45 -1.04
CA GLN A 90 -15.65 2.08 -0.93
C GLN A 90 -14.97 1.32 0.22
N VAL A 91 -13.64 1.36 0.31
CA VAL A 91 -12.91 0.62 1.34
C VAL A 91 -13.21 1.14 2.74
N LEU A 92 -13.32 2.46 2.94
CA LEU A 92 -13.64 3.04 4.24
C LEU A 92 -15.05 2.62 4.70
N ASN A 93 -16.02 2.59 3.80
CA ASN A 93 -17.36 2.10 4.09
C ASN A 93 -17.39 0.60 4.40
N ALA A 94 -16.67 -0.21 3.62
CA ALA A 94 -16.61 -1.67 3.78
C ALA A 94 -16.06 -2.11 5.14
N TRP A 95 -15.13 -1.33 5.71
CA TRP A 95 -14.50 -1.62 7.01
C TRP A 95 -15.07 -0.83 8.18
N ALA A 96 -16.19 -0.11 8.00
CA ALA A 96 -16.80 0.69 9.07
C ALA A 96 -17.39 -0.17 10.21
N ASP A 97 -17.82 -1.39 9.92
CA ASP A 97 -18.39 -2.32 10.91
C ASP A 97 -17.27 -3.00 11.72
N ASP A 98 -17.32 -2.85 13.07
CA ASP A 98 -16.35 -3.44 13.99
C ASP A 98 -16.27 -4.97 13.88
N THR A 99 -17.37 -5.65 13.56
CA THR A 99 -17.38 -7.10 13.40
C THR A 99 -16.48 -7.59 12.28
N ARG A 100 -16.15 -6.75 11.30
CA ARG A 100 -15.26 -7.08 10.20
C ARG A 100 -13.80 -7.23 10.64
N LEU A 101 -13.40 -6.55 11.70
CA LEU A 101 -12.01 -6.61 12.18
C LEU A 101 -11.62 -7.99 12.73
N ASP A 102 -12.57 -8.71 13.31
CA ASP A 102 -12.32 -10.03 13.90
C ASP A 102 -12.79 -11.19 13.01
N ALA A 103 -13.53 -10.89 11.95
CA ALA A 103 -13.98 -11.90 10.99
C ALA A 103 -12.77 -12.53 10.27
N PRO A 104 -12.78 -13.87 10.07
CA PRO A 104 -11.78 -14.51 9.21
C PRO A 104 -12.00 -14.09 7.76
N VAL A 105 -10.93 -13.70 7.10
CA VAL A 105 -10.93 -13.29 5.70
C VAL A 105 -9.81 -13.97 4.92
N ARG A 106 -10.01 -14.16 3.61
CA ARG A 106 -9.01 -14.70 2.70
C ARG A 106 -8.29 -13.57 1.98
N VAL A 107 -6.97 -13.58 2.09
CA VAL A 107 -6.05 -12.63 1.42
C VAL A 107 -5.02 -13.41 0.59
N PRO A 108 -4.25 -12.75 -0.33
CA PRO A 108 -3.27 -13.44 -1.17
C PRO A 108 -2.26 -14.29 -0.41
N TRP A 109 -1.92 -13.91 0.80
CA TRP A 109 -0.95 -14.63 1.65
C TRP A 109 -1.60 -15.62 2.64
N GLY A 110 -2.91 -15.93 2.53
CA GLY A 110 -3.60 -16.95 3.34
C GLY A 110 -4.87 -16.46 4.02
N GLU A 111 -5.27 -17.14 5.10
CA GLU A 111 -6.40 -16.73 5.95
C GLU A 111 -5.89 -15.90 7.15
N ALA A 112 -6.60 -14.83 7.48
CA ALA A 112 -6.22 -13.93 8.56
C ALA A 112 -7.48 -13.28 9.18
N PRO A 113 -7.42 -12.78 10.44
CA PRO A 113 -8.43 -11.86 10.94
C PRO A 113 -8.45 -10.58 10.10
N GLY A 114 -9.63 -9.96 9.94
CA GLY A 114 -9.79 -8.76 9.12
C GLY A 114 -8.83 -7.63 9.51
N ARG A 115 -8.59 -7.42 10.83
CA ARG A 115 -7.60 -6.42 11.29
C ARG A 115 -6.19 -6.68 10.76
N ALA A 116 -5.77 -7.93 10.70
CA ALA A 116 -4.45 -8.29 10.16
C ALA A 116 -4.39 -8.11 8.64
N ALA A 117 -5.46 -8.46 7.94
CA ALA A 117 -5.60 -8.20 6.51
C ALA A 117 -5.52 -6.70 6.20
N LEU A 118 -6.30 -5.88 6.92
CA LEU A 118 -6.29 -4.43 6.73
C LEU A 118 -4.92 -3.81 7.06
N SER A 119 -4.22 -4.32 8.08
CA SER A 119 -2.86 -3.90 8.41
C SER A 119 -1.85 -4.25 7.31
N GLY A 120 -1.97 -5.42 6.69
CA GLY A 120 -1.14 -5.81 5.55
C GLY A 120 -1.34 -4.89 4.34
N TYR A 121 -2.60 -4.59 4.00
CA TYR A 121 -2.92 -3.65 2.92
C TYR A 121 -2.55 -2.20 3.26
N LEU A 122 -2.54 -1.83 4.55
CA LEU A 122 -1.98 -0.54 4.99
C LEU A 122 -0.49 -0.46 4.67
N MET A 123 0.27 -1.48 5.05
CA MET A 123 1.71 -1.57 4.75
C MET A 123 1.96 -1.45 3.24
N GLU A 124 1.20 -2.20 2.42
CA GLU A 124 1.29 -2.16 0.95
C GLU A 124 0.99 -0.76 0.40
N ASN A 125 -0.11 -0.13 0.85
CA ASN A 125 -0.49 1.22 0.44
C ASN A 125 0.58 2.26 0.80
N VAL A 126 1.12 2.21 2.02
CA VAL A 126 2.18 3.12 2.50
C VAL A 126 3.45 2.96 1.67
N THR A 127 3.84 1.72 1.38
CA THR A 127 5.03 1.40 0.56
C THR A 127 4.88 1.96 -0.85
N HIS A 128 3.76 1.69 -1.51
CA HIS A 128 3.52 2.18 -2.88
C HIS A 128 3.27 3.69 -2.95
N THR A 129 2.80 4.29 -1.86
CA THR A 129 2.75 5.77 -1.75
C THR A 129 4.15 6.36 -1.72
N TRP A 130 5.10 5.72 -1.04
CA TRP A 130 6.50 6.12 -1.07
C TRP A 130 7.12 5.88 -2.47
N ASP A 131 6.88 4.72 -3.10
CA ASP A 131 7.32 4.44 -4.48
C ASP A 131 6.86 5.56 -5.44
N LEU A 132 5.62 6.01 -5.31
CA LEU A 132 5.07 7.12 -6.09
C LEU A 132 5.75 8.46 -5.75
N SER A 133 5.97 8.75 -4.46
CA SER A 133 6.65 9.97 -4.02
C SER A 133 8.07 10.10 -4.60
N GLU A 134 8.85 9.01 -4.57
CA GLU A 134 10.16 8.92 -5.22
C GLU A 134 10.07 9.25 -6.72
N SER A 135 9.11 8.65 -7.41
CA SER A 135 8.91 8.86 -8.85
C SER A 135 8.55 10.29 -9.22
N LEU A 136 7.94 11.02 -8.29
CA LEU A 136 7.49 12.41 -8.49
C LEU A 136 8.48 13.45 -7.94
N GLY A 137 9.59 13.02 -7.32
CA GLY A 137 10.59 13.91 -6.70
C GLY A 137 10.11 14.55 -5.39
N HIS A 138 9.36 13.80 -4.58
CA HIS A 138 8.91 14.18 -3.24
C HIS A 138 8.08 15.48 -3.18
N PRO A 139 6.96 15.58 -3.91
CA PRO A 139 6.17 16.81 -3.97
C PRO A 139 5.45 17.13 -2.65
N LEU A 140 5.29 16.13 -1.76
CA LEU A 140 4.62 16.25 -0.47
C LEU A 140 5.48 15.62 0.64
N GLN A 141 5.38 16.16 1.86
CA GLN A 141 5.93 15.51 3.04
C GLN A 141 5.00 14.36 3.46
N LEU A 142 5.56 13.15 3.54
CA LEU A 142 4.82 11.97 3.97
C LEU A 142 4.83 11.86 5.51
N ASP A 143 3.76 11.27 6.06
CA ASP A 143 3.57 11.09 7.50
C ASP A 143 4.45 9.95 8.04
N PRO A 144 5.46 10.22 8.89
CA PRO A 144 6.39 9.19 9.35
C PRO A 144 5.74 8.11 10.22
N GLU A 145 4.67 8.40 10.95
CA GLU A 145 3.98 7.41 11.78
C GLU A 145 3.39 6.26 10.94
N LEU A 146 2.96 6.56 9.71
CA LEU A 146 2.48 5.53 8.78
C LEU A 146 3.60 4.58 8.37
N ALA A 147 4.79 5.10 8.10
CA ALA A 147 5.96 4.27 7.76
C ALA A 147 6.44 3.43 8.95
N GLU A 148 6.47 3.99 10.17
CA GLU A 148 6.81 3.26 11.40
C GLU A 148 5.86 2.09 11.66
N PHE A 149 4.55 2.33 11.49
CA PHE A 149 3.56 1.26 11.60
C PHE A 149 3.74 0.20 10.49
N ALA A 150 3.89 0.63 9.24
CA ALA A 150 4.10 -0.26 8.10
C ALA A 150 5.37 -1.13 8.27
N LEU A 151 6.47 -0.55 8.77
CA LEU A 151 7.70 -1.28 9.06
C LEU A 151 7.49 -2.34 10.17
N THR A 152 6.71 -2.01 11.21
CA THR A 152 6.36 -2.97 12.26
C THR A 152 5.59 -4.17 11.69
N ILE A 153 4.67 -3.94 10.76
CA ILE A 153 3.94 -5.00 10.05
C ILE A 153 4.88 -5.77 9.14
N ALA A 154 5.71 -5.08 8.35
CA ALA A 154 6.66 -5.70 7.42
C ALA A 154 7.64 -6.67 8.12
N HIS A 155 8.18 -6.29 9.26
CA HIS A 155 9.04 -7.15 10.07
C HIS A 155 8.35 -8.45 10.51
N ARG A 156 7.03 -8.39 10.76
CA ARG A 156 6.24 -9.55 11.21
C ARG A 156 5.86 -10.48 10.06
N VAL A 157 5.40 -9.92 8.94
CA VAL A 157 4.77 -10.70 7.86
C VAL A 157 5.72 -11.01 6.70
N LEU A 158 6.83 -10.31 6.62
CA LEU A 158 7.86 -10.43 5.59
C LEU A 158 9.27 -10.47 6.21
N PRO A 159 9.57 -11.46 7.09
CA PRO A 159 10.92 -11.62 7.59
C PRO A 159 11.88 -11.94 6.43
N ASP A 160 13.07 -11.34 6.44
CA ASP A 160 14.01 -11.37 5.32
C ASP A 160 14.42 -12.81 4.94
N GLU A 161 14.58 -13.67 5.94
CA GLU A 161 15.01 -15.07 5.76
C GLU A 161 13.94 -15.95 5.07
N GLN A 162 12.71 -15.47 4.95
CA GLN A 162 11.59 -16.20 4.34
C GLN A 162 11.22 -15.68 2.95
N ARG A 163 11.97 -14.71 2.43
CA ARG A 163 11.71 -14.17 1.10
C ARG A 163 12.37 -15.02 0.04
N ASP A 164 11.63 -15.34 -0.99
CA ASP A 164 12.03 -16.11 -2.16
C ASP A 164 11.60 -15.41 -3.45
N ALA A 165 11.78 -16.06 -4.59
CA ALA A 165 11.46 -15.51 -5.89
C ALA A 165 9.94 -15.26 -6.12
N ASP A 166 9.07 -15.88 -5.32
CA ASP A 166 7.62 -15.73 -5.40
C ASP A 166 7.11 -14.61 -4.44
N THR A 167 8.00 -14.09 -3.60
CA THR A 167 7.67 -13.00 -2.67
C THR A 167 7.63 -11.67 -3.43
N PRO A 168 6.57 -10.83 -3.29
CA PRO A 168 6.44 -9.59 -4.05
C PRO A 168 7.38 -8.45 -3.59
N PHE A 169 8.28 -8.75 -2.64
CA PHE A 169 9.27 -7.82 -2.08
C PHE A 169 10.66 -8.46 -2.11
N ASP A 170 11.66 -7.72 -2.56
CA ASP A 170 13.05 -8.14 -2.59
C ASP A 170 13.63 -8.35 -1.18
N THR A 171 14.80 -9.01 -1.11
CA THR A 171 15.58 -9.13 0.13
C THR A 171 15.94 -7.76 0.68
N ALA A 172 16.02 -7.66 2.01
CA ALA A 172 16.33 -6.42 2.69
C ALA A 172 17.68 -5.83 2.24
N ARG A 173 17.75 -4.52 2.13
CA ARG A 173 18.95 -3.75 1.81
C ARG A 173 19.52 -3.12 3.07
N PRO A 174 20.80 -2.79 3.12
CA PRO A 174 21.34 -1.99 4.20
C PRO A 174 20.62 -0.65 4.32
N THR A 175 20.13 -0.34 5.51
CA THR A 175 19.48 0.95 5.79
C THR A 175 20.50 2.08 5.71
N PRO A 176 20.26 3.16 4.96
CA PRO A 176 21.14 4.31 4.94
C PRO A 176 21.33 4.93 6.35
N GLU A 177 22.52 5.42 6.65
CA GLU A 177 22.87 5.93 8.01
C GLU A 177 21.94 7.06 8.52
N LYS A 178 21.30 7.78 7.61
CA LYS A 178 20.38 8.91 7.92
C LYS A 178 19.00 8.67 7.32
N ALA A 179 18.58 7.41 7.18
CA ALA A 179 17.24 7.11 6.70
C ALA A 179 16.19 7.64 7.68
N ASP A 180 15.14 8.22 7.14
CA ASP A 180 13.90 8.44 7.87
C ASP A 180 13.06 7.14 7.91
N ALA A 181 11.90 7.19 8.54
CA ALA A 181 11.03 6.01 8.68
C ALA A 181 10.64 5.39 7.33
N TYR A 182 10.47 6.19 6.28
CA TYR A 182 10.20 5.68 4.94
C TYR A 182 11.43 5.04 4.30
N GLY A 183 12.61 5.62 4.49
CA GLY A 183 13.87 5.02 4.03
C GLY A 183 14.17 3.69 4.73
N GLU A 184 13.85 3.56 6.02
CA GLU A 184 13.95 2.29 6.76
C GLU A 184 12.97 1.24 6.22
N LEU A 185 11.70 1.60 6.00
CA LEU A 185 10.69 0.73 5.40
C LEU A 185 11.10 0.28 4.00
N ALA A 186 11.53 1.22 3.16
CA ALA A 186 11.97 0.96 1.80
C ALA A 186 13.17 -0.01 1.77
N ALA A 187 14.18 0.23 2.62
CA ALA A 187 15.34 -0.65 2.73
C ALA A 187 14.94 -2.07 3.19
N TRP A 188 14.05 -2.17 4.19
CA TRP A 188 13.53 -3.48 4.64
C TRP A 188 12.82 -4.23 3.53
N LEU A 189 12.02 -3.54 2.70
CA LEU A 189 11.28 -4.13 1.58
C LEU A 189 12.09 -4.25 0.28
N GLY A 190 13.42 -4.08 0.35
CA GLY A 190 14.33 -4.25 -0.78
C GLY A 190 14.27 -3.13 -1.83
N ARG A 191 13.53 -2.06 -1.57
CA ARG A 191 13.41 -0.92 -2.50
C ARG A 191 14.72 -0.16 -2.63
N LYS A 192 14.95 0.38 -3.82
CA LYS A 192 16.08 1.28 -4.12
C LYS A 192 15.52 2.65 -4.51
N PRO A 193 15.89 3.73 -3.78
CA PRO A 193 15.55 5.09 -4.21
C PRO A 193 16.00 5.36 -5.65
N LEU A 194 15.29 6.21 -6.36
CA LEU A 194 15.61 6.53 -7.75
C LEU A 194 16.83 7.47 -7.90
N GLY A 195 17.25 8.18 -6.87
CA GLY A 195 18.46 9.02 -6.83
C GLY A 195 18.22 10.43 -7.29
#